data_ced4b126166c0a71f41eac682c67d616
#
_entry.id   ced4b126166c0a71f41eac682c67d616
#
_cell.length_a   1.000
_cell.length_b   1.000
_cell.length_c   1.000
_cell.angle_alpha   90.00
_cell.angle_beta   90.00
_cell.angle_gamma   90.00
#
_symmetry.space_group_name_H-M   'P 1'
#
loop_
_entity.id
_entity.type
_entity.pdbx_description
1 polymer ?
#
loop_
_entity_poly.entity_id
_entity_poly.type
_entity_poly.pdbx_seq_one_letter_code
_entity_poly.pdbx_strand_id
1 'polypeptide(L)'
;VGLAMVAAVKGYKLILVMPESMSVERRRLMLAYGATFDLTPKEKGMKGAIARAEELAAQTPNAWIPQQFENPANVAVHEATTAQEILADFPEGLDAIITGVGTGGHISGVAKVLKAQWPQLKVFAVEPALSPVISGGAPGPHPIQGIGAGFIPKNLDTGLLDGAIQDENPAAMDYARQAATKEGLLVGISSGATLAAIAQKLPELPANARVLGFNYDTGERYLSIDGFLPA
;
A
#
# COMPACT_ATOMS: atom_id res chain seq x y z
N VAL A 1 1.12 -3.63 -11.18
CA VAL A 1 0.14 -3.62 -12.28
C VAL A 1 0.29 -2.34 -13.08
N GLY A 2 0.18 -1.13 -12.50
CA GLY A 2 0.28 0.14 -13.23
C GLY A 2 1.53 0.28 -14.11
N LEU A 3 2.71 -0.08 -13.61
CA LEU A 3 3.93 -0.09 -14.42
C LEU A 3 3.84 -1.04 -15.63
N ALA A 4 3.17 -2.20 -15.47
CA ALA A 4 2.99 -3.14 -16.58
C ALA A 4 2.07 -2.54 -17.67
N MET A 5 0.98 -1.88 -17.26
CA MET A 5 0.10 -1.16 -18.20
C MET A 5 0.85 -0.06 -18.96
N VAL A 6 1.59 0.79 -18.24
CA VAL A 6 2.35 1.90 -18.85
C VAL A 6 3.45 1.38 -19.76
N ALA A 7 4.18 0.34 -19.35
CA ALA A 7 5.22 -0.27 -20.18
C ALA A 7 4.64 -0.85 -21.48
N ALA A 8 3.50 -1.53 -21.43
CA ALA A 8 2.81 -2.04 -22.60
C ALA A 8 2.44 -0.90 -23.58
N VAL A 9 1.82 0.18 -23.08
CA VAL A 9 1.41 1.32 -23.91
C VAL A 9 2.61 2.05 -24.52
N LYS A 10 3.72 2.15 -23.80
CA LYS A 10 4.94 2.85 -24.25
C LYS A 10 5.94 1.95 -25.00
N GLY A 11 5.65 0.65 -25.13
CA GLY A 11 6.54 -0.29 -25.80
C GLY A 11 7.83 -0.61 -25.05
N TYR A 12 7.85 -0.44 -23.71
CA TYR A 12 8.99 -0.80 -22.88
C TYR A 12 9.00 -2.29 -22.57
N LYS A 13 10.17 -2.92 -22.61
CA LYS A 13 10.37 -4.24 -22.04
C LYS A 13 10.40 -4.11 -20.52
N LEU A 14 9.53 -4.84 -19.83
CA LEU A 14 9.41 -4.80 -18.39
C LEU A 14 9.77 -6.14 -17.76
N ILE A 15 10.73 -6.12 -16.82
CA ILE A 15 11.04 -7.23 -15.93
C ILE A 15 10.57 -6.83 -14.53
N LEU A 16 9.66 -7.61 -13.96
CA LEU A 16 9.16 -7.41 -12.60
C LEU A 16 9.88 -8.35 -11.65
N VAL A 17 10.60 -7.77 -10.71
CA VAL A 17 11.27 -8.52 -9.64
C VAL A 17 10.41 -8.47 -8.39
N MET A 18 10.03 -9.64 -7.87
CA MET A 18 9.16 -9.71 -6.70
C MET A 18 9.33 -11.04 -5.95
N PRO A 19 8.99 -11.08 -4.66
CA PRO A 19 8.94 -12.34 -3.92
C PRO A 19 7.92 -13.31 -4.52
N GLU A 20 8.25 -14.60 -4.53
CA GLU A 20 7.37 -15.66 -5.05
C GLU A 20 6.05 -15.81 -4.29
N SER A 21 5.96 -15.26 -3.07
CA SER A 21 4.76 -15.24 -2.25
C SER A 21 3.65 -14.29 -2.76
N MET A 22 3.94 -13.45 -3.75
CA MET A 22 2.93 -12.57 -4.34
C MET A 22 1.87 -13.38 -5.10
N SER A 23 0.60 -12.93 -5.04
CA SER A 23 -0.56 -13.63 -5.60
C SER A 23 -0.40 -14.01 -7.07
N VAL A 24 -0.88 -15.19 -7.42
CA VAL A 24 -0.84 -15.74 -8.79
C VAL A 24 -1.66 -14.86 -9.74
N GLU A 25 -2.79 -14.35 -9.28
CA GLU A 25 -3.70 -13.49 -10.05
C GLU A 25 -2.99 -12.22 -10.51
N ARG A 26 -2.24 -11.56 -9.62
CA ARG A 26 -1.43 -10.39 -9.98
C ARG A 26 -0.38 -10.72 -11.02
N ARG A 27 0.31 -11.86 -10.87
CA ARG A 27 1.32 -12.29 -11.84
C ARG A 27 0.70 -12.54 -13.22
N ARG A 28 -0.44 -13.25 -13.27
CA ARG A 28 -1.17 -13.49 -14.53
C ARG A 28 -1.62 -12.21 -15.19
N LEU A 29 -2.13 -11.26 -14.42
CA LEU A 29 -2.54 -9.95 -14.94
C LEU A 29 -1.35 -9.18 -15.56
N MET A 30 -0.20 -9.17 -14.90
CA MET A 30 0.98 -8.48 -15.41
C MET A 30 1.60 -9.19 -16.62
N LEU A 31 1.55 -10.53 -16.68
CA LEU A 31 1.90 -11.31 -17.88
C LEU A 31 1.03 -10.93 -19.08
N ALA A 32 -0.28 -10.70 -18.86
CA ALA A 32 -1.19 -10.28 -19.93
C ALA A 32 -0.81 -8.91 -20.53
N TYR A 33 -0.12 -8.04 -19.75
CA TYR A 33 0.48 -6.80 -20.26
C TYR A 33 1.87 -6.99 -20.88
N GLY A 34 2.35 -8.21 -21.02
CA GLY A 34 3.65 -8.50 -21.63
C GLY A 34 4.86 -8.37 -20.71
N ALA A 35 4.65 -8.21 -19.39
CA ALA A 35 5.76 -8.22 -18.44
C ALA A 35 6.37 -9.61 -18.30
N THR A 36 7.66 -9.68 -17.98
CA THR A 36 8.36 -10.90 -17.58
C THR A 36 8.69 -10.82 -16.07
N PHE A 37 9.02 -11.97 -15.46
CA PHE A 37 9.31 -12.03 -14.02
C PHE A 37 10.68 -12.59 -13.71
N ASP A 38 11.29 -12.03 -12.68
CA ASP A 38 12.37 -12.65 -11.92
C ASP A 38 11.86 -12.79 -10.47
N LEU A 39 11.52 -14.01 -10.07
CA LEU A 39 10.95 -14.28 -8.74
C LEU A 39 12.06 -14.56 -7.74
N THR A 40 12.00 -13.89 -6.59
CA THR A 40 12.95 -14.07 -5.51
C THR A 40 12.37 -14.94 -4.39
N PRO A 41 13.21 -15.65 -3.61
CA PRO A 41 12.76 -16.42 -2.46
C PRO A 41 11.98 -15.55 -1.47
N LYS A 42 10.85 -16.05 -0.99
CA LYS A 42 9.96 -15.33 -0.07
C LYS A 42 10.64 -14.91 1.23
N GLU A 43 11.63 -15.70 1.69
CA GLU A 43 12.38 -15.44 2.92
C GLU A 43 13.22 -14.17 2.84
N LYS A 44 13.60 -13.73 1.62
CA LYS A 44 14.36 -12.50 1.40
C LYS A 44 13.48 -11.25 1.39
N GLY A 45 12.16 -11.41 1.33
CA GLY A 45 11.19 -10.32 1.33
C GLY A 45 11.44 -9.26 0.25
N MET A 46 10.96 -8.05 0.49
CA MET A 46 11.09 -6.94 -0.46
C MET A 46 12.55 -6.50 -0.62
N LYS A 47 13.36 -6.55 0.43
CA LYS A 47 14.81 -6.23 0.35
C LYS A 47 15.54 -7.13 -0.65
N GLY A 48 15.22 -8.43 -0.66
CA GLY A 48 15.79 -9.37 -1.63
C GLY A 48 15.37 -9.07 -3.06
N ALA A 49 14.12 -8.66 -3.27
CA ALA A 49 13.64 -8.27 -4.59
C ALA A 49 14.31 -6.99 -5.10
N ILE A 50 14.50 -6.00 -4.24
CA ILE A 50 15.22 -4.75 -4.58
C ILE A 50 16.66 -5.06 -5.00
N ALA A 51 17.41 -5.80 -4.18
CA ALA A 51 18.79 -6.16 -4.50
C ALA A 51 18.90 -6.93 -5.83
N ARG A 52 17.96 -7.84 -6.11
CA ARG A 52 17.93 -8.55 -7.37
C ARG A 52 17.61 -7.66 -8.56
N ALA A 53 16.71 -6.69 -8.40
CA ALA A 53 16.40 -5.72 -9.44
C ALA A 53 17.62 -4.83 -9.78
N GLU A 54 18.37 -4.40 -8.76
CA GLU A 54 19.61 -3.63 -8.94
C GLU A 54 20.68 -4.44 -9.67
N GLU A 55 20.87 -5.71 -9.31
CA GLU A 55 21.78 -6.61 -9.99
C GLU A 55 21.41 -6.80 -11.47
N LEU A 56 20.14 -7.04 -11.78
CA LEU A 56 19.66 -7.16 -13.16
C LEU A 56 19.86 -5.87 -13.95
N ALA A 57 19.56 -4.72 -13.35
CA ALA A 57 19.75 -3.44 -14.00
C ALA A 57 21.22 -3.16 -14.33
N ALA A 58 22.14 -3.52 -13.41
CA ALA A 58 23.58 -3.37 -13.64
C ALA A 58 24.11 -4.24 -14.80
N GLN A 59 23.46 -5.37 -15.06
CA GLN A 59 23.81 -6.32 -16.11
C GLN A 59 23.10 -6.08 -17.45
N THR A 60 22.08 -5.21 -17.46
CA THR A 60 21.22 -4.99 -18.63
C THR A 60 21.47 -3.60 -19.22
N PRO A 61 22.02 -3.49 -20.44
CA PRO A 61 22.25 -2.20 -21.09
C PRO A 61 20.94 -1.39 -21.20
N ASN A 62 21.01 -0.10 -20.89
CA ASN A 62 19.88 0.83 -20.92
C ASN A 62 18.71 0.46 -19.97
N ALA A 63 18.95 -0.40 -18.98
CA ALA A 63 17.95 -0.67 -17.96
C ALA A 63 17.79 0.55 -17.05
N TRP A 64 16.54 0.74 -16.57
CA TRP A 64 16.17 1.77 -15.64
C TRP A 64 15.21 1.21 -14.59
N ILE A 65 15.42 1.57 -13.33
CA ILE A 65 14.53 1.21 -12.21
C ILE A 65 13.76 2.45 -11.78
N PRO A 66 12.41 2.45 -11.75
CA PRO A 66 11.60 3.59 -11.31
C PRO A 66 11.78 3.98 -9.85
N GLN A 67 12.40 3.12 -9.01
CA GLN A 67 12.70 3.38 -7.59
C GLN A 67 11.47 3.80 -6.79
N GLN A 68 10.42 3.00 -6.81
CA GLN A 68 9.12 3.35 -6.21
C GLN A 68 9.18 3.75 -4.72
N PHE A 69 10.20 3.30 -3.99
CA PHE A 69 10.36 3.60 -2.57
C PHE A 69 11.13 4.91 -2.31
N GLU A 70 11.76 5.49 -3.32
CA GLU A 70 12.65 6.64 -3.20
C GLU A 70 12.31 7.78 -4.17
N ASN A 71 11.67 7.47 -5.31
CA ASN A 71 11.39 8.45 -6.35
C ASN A 71 10.38 9.49 -5.87
N PRO A 72 10.75 10.78 -5.80
CA PRO A 72 9.87 11.84 -5.31
C PRO A 72 8.63 12.05 -6.19
N ALA A 73 8.64 11.59 -7.45
CA ALA A 73 7.47 11.63 -8.32
C ALA A 73 6.28 10.84 -7.72
N ASN A 74 6.56 9.82 -6.91
CA ASN A 74 5.53 9.05 -6.20
C ASN A 74 4.79 9.92 -5.16
N VAL A 75 5.48 10.77 -4.43
CA VAL A 75 4.86 11.74 -3.51
C VAL A 75 4.16 12.85 -4.30
N ALA A 76 4.86 13.44 -5.28
CA ALA A 76 4.39 14.58 -6.04
C ALA A 76 3.08 14.30 -6.80
N VAL A 77 2.87 13.11 -7.34
CA VAL A 77 1.61 12.77 -8.02
C VAL A 77 0.44 12.79 -7.04
N HIS A 78 0.61 12.32 -5.81
CA HIS A 78 -0.45 12.35 -4.79
C HIS A 78 -0.70 13.77 -4.25
N GLU A 79 0.31 14.64 -4.21
CA GLU A 79 0.12 16.07 -3.92
C GLU A 79 -0.73 16.74 -5.01
N ALA A 80 -0.45 16.43 -6.28
CA ALA A 80 -1.07 17.06 -7.44
C ALA A 80 -2.45 16.50 -7.82
N THR A 81 -2.77 15.27 -7.44
CA THR A 81 -4.01 14.58 -7.84
C THR A 81 -4.82 14.13 -6.64
N THR A 82 -4.45 13.07 -5.96
CA THR A 82 -5.23 12.44 -4.88
C THR A 82 -5.62 13.43 -3.78
N ALA A 83 -4.70 14.29 -3.34
CA ALA A 83 -4.98 15.29 -2.32
C ALA A 83 -6.00 16.34 -2.81
N GLN A 84 -5.93 16.72 -4.09
CA GLN A 84 -6.87 17.68 -4.68
C GLN A 84 -8.27 17.08 -4.83
N GLU A 85 -8.36 15.81 -5.20
CA GLU A 85 -9.63 15.07 -5.24
C GLU A 85 -10.26 15.01 -3.84
N ILE A 86 -9.47 14.68 -2.80
CA ILE A 86 -9.96 14.68 -1.42
C ILE A 86 -10.45 16.07 -0.98
N LEU A 87 -9.72 17.15 -1.30
CA LEU A 87 -10.15 18.51 -1.00
C LEU A 87 -11.48 18.86 -1.67
N ALA A 88 -11.67 18.42 -2.90
CA ALA A 88 -12.91 18.65 -3.64
C ALA A 88 -14.11 17.87 -3.07
N ASP A 89 -13.88 16.60 -2.67
CA ASP A 89 -14.92 15.72 -2.15
C ASP A 89 -15.30 16.03 -0.70
N PHE A 90 -14.37 16.59 0.08
CA PHE A 90 -14.56 16.91 1.50
C PHE A 90 -14.31 18.41 1.80
N PRO A 91 -15.07 19.34 1.23
CA PRO A 91 -14.82 20.79 1.39
C PRO A 91 -14.91 21.27 2.84
N GLU A 92 -15.63 20.55 3.69
CA GLU A 92 -15.76 20.86 5.12
C GLU A 92 -14.65 20.23 5.99
N GLY A 93 -13.71 19.50 5.38
CA GLY A 93 -12.58 18.88 6.05
C GLY A 93 -12.85 17.47 6.59
N LEU A 94 -11.79 16.88 7.10
CA LEU A 94 -11.72 15.57 7.73
C LEU A 94 -11.08 15.68 9.10
N ASP A 95 -11.47 14.80 10.03
CA ASP A 95 -10.84 14.70 11.35
C ASP A 95 -9.63 13.77 11.32
N ALA A 96 -9.71 12.68 10.56
CA ALA A 96 -8.60 11.74 10.44
C ALA A 96 -8.51 11.08 9.05
N ILE A 97 -7.28 10.73 8.69
CA ILE A 97 -6.96 9.80 7.60
C ILE A 97 -6.24 8.61 8.20
N ILE A 98 -6.68 7.41 7.85
CA ILE A 98 -6.07 6.15 8.25
C ILE A 98 -5.79 5.34 6.98
N THR A 99 -4.52 5.04 6.72
CA THR A 99 -4.12 4.41 5.45
C THR A 99 -2.89 3.54 5.59
N GLY A 100 -2.87 2.42 4.85
CA GLY A 100 -1.75 1.49 4.80
C GLY A 100 -0.51 2.09 4.14
N VAL A 101 0.66 1.71 4.64
CA VAL A 101 1.94 2.19 4.11
C VAL A 101 2.68 1.09 3.37
N GLY A 102 2.77 1.24 2.03
CA GLY A 102 3.64 0.47 1.16
C GLY A 102 4.90 1.27 0.82
N THR A 103 4.83 2.13 -0.18
CA THR A 103 5.95 3.00 -0.59
C THR A 103 6.07 4.31 0.19
N GLY A 104 5.03 4.69 0.93
CA GLY A 104 4.97 5.95 1.67
C GLY A 104 4.54 7.16 0.84
N GLY A 105 4.59 7.07 -0.49
CA GLY A 105 4.29 8.22 -1.35
C GLY A 105 2.86 8.75 -1.23
N HIS A 106 1.88 7.85 -1.16
CA HIS A 106 0.47 8.21 -1.00
C HIS A 106 0.22 8.99 0.30
N ILE A 107 0.54 8.39 1.44
CA ILE A 107 0.26 9.01 2.75
C ILE A 107 1.01 10.34 2.92
N SER A 108 2.28 10.40 2.47
CA SER A 108 3.10 11.62 2.58
C SER A 108 2.57 12.74 1.69
N GLY A 109 2.28 12.44 0.41
CA GLY A 109 1.76 13.44 -0.52
C GLY A 109 0.39 13.97 -0.10
N VAL A 110 -0.52 13.09 0.30
CA VAL A 110 -1.85 13.46 0.80
C VAL A 110 -1.74 14.25 2.10
N ALA A 111 -0.99 13.76 3.10
CA ALA A 111 -0.88 14.42 4.40
C ALA A 111 -0.25 15.81 4.30
N LYS A 112 0.76 15.99 3.46
CA LYS A 112 1.43 17.28 3.26
C LYS A 112 0.46 18.36 2.79
N VAL A 113 -0.37 18.05 1.80
CA VAL A 113 -1.35 19.00 1.25
C VAL A 113 -2.50 19.22 2.23
N LEU A 114 -3.08 18.14 2.76
CA LEU A 114 -4.28 18.26 3.57
C LEU A 114 -4.02 18.86 4.94
N LYS A 115 -2.88 18.58 5.59
CA LYS A 115 -2.52 19.25 6.85
C LYS A 115 -2.23 20.73 6.68
N ALA A 116 -1.78 21.16 5.50
CA ALA A 116 -1.64 22.61 5.20
C ALA A 116 -3.01 23.30 5.13
N GLN A 117 -4.03 22.62 4.61
CA GLN A 117 -5.41 23.12 4.53
C GLN A 117 -6.18 22.92 5.84
N TRP A 118 -5.98 21.77 6.49
CA TRP A 118 -6.65 21.38 7.73
C TRP A 118 -5.61 21.05 8.82
N PRO A 119 -5.09 22.07 9.56
CA PRO A 119 -3.99 21.86 10.53
C PRO A 119 -4.32 20.89 11.67
N GLN A 120 -5.60 20.64 11.94
CA GLN A 120 -6.05 19.70 12.99
C GLN A 120 -6.21 18.26 12.50
N LEU A 121 -6.05 18.02 11.17
CA LEU A 121 -6.17 16.70 10.59
C LEU A 121 -5.19 15.73 11.23
N LYS A 122 -5.70 14.59 11.69
CA LYS A 122 -4.89 13.47 12.18
C LYS A 122 -4.59 12.48 11.07
N VAL A 123 -3.34 12.03 10.98
CA VAL A 123 -2.90 11.08 9.95
C VAL A 123 -2.24 9.87 10.62
N PHE A 124 -2.83 8.70 10.42
CA PHE A 124 -2.34 7.46 10.99
C PHE A 124 -1.91 6.49 9.88
N ALA A 125 -0.68 5.99 10.01
CA ALA A 125 -0.18 4.92 9.17
C ALA A 125 -0.73 3.56 9.65
N VAL A 126 -1.06 2.65 8.74
CA VAL A 126 -1.37 1.26 9.07
C VAL A 126 -0.19 0.38 8.65
N GLU A 127 0.29 -0.44 9.56
CA GLU A 127 1.38 -1.39 9.33
C GLU A 127 1.02 -2.78 9.90
N PRO A 128 1.61 -3.88 9.38
CA PRO A 128 1.38 -5.20 9.94
C PRO A 128 1.96 -5.33 11.35
N ALA A 129 1.22 -5.89 12.29
CA ALA A 129 1.70 -6.15 13.66
C ALA A 129 2.96 -7.06 13.70
N LEU A 130 3.11 -7.95 12.70
CA LEU A 130 4.29 -8.80 12.55
C LEU A 130 5.52 -8.09 11.95
N SER A 131 5.36 -6.84 11.47
CA SER A 131 6.44 -6.05 10.88
C SER A 131 6.28 -4.55 11.18
N PRO A 132 6.23 -4.16 12.48
CA PRO A 132 5.82 -2.82 12.90
C PRO A 132 6.99 -1.82 12.85
N VAL A 133 7.62 -1.67 11.69
CA VAL A 133 8.85 -0.86 11.54
C VAL A 133 8.61 0.64 11.69
N ILE A 134 7.40 1.14 11.37
CA ILE A 134 7.04 2.56 11.56
C ILE A 134 6.90 2.87 13.04
N SER A 135 6.37 1.94 13.83
CA SER A 135 6.30 2.02 15.29
C SER A 135 7.65 1.75 15.99
N GLY A 136 8.73 1.52 15.26
CA GLY A 136 10.08 1.25 15.81
C GLY A 136 10.34 -0.22 16.15
N GLY A 137 9.48 -1.14 15.75
CA GLY A 137 9.67 -2.58 15.91
C GLY A 137 10.56 -3.20 14.82
N ALA A 138 10.80 -4.49 14.94
CA ALA A 138 11.61 -5.25 13.99
C ALA A 138 10.80 -5.64 12.74
N PRO A 139 11.42 -5.70 11.55
CA PRO A 139 10.77 -6.25 10.37
C PRO A 139 10.55 -7.76 10.51
N GLY A 140 9.43 -8.25 10.00
CA GLY A 140 9.09 -9.65 10.00
C GLY A 140 8.23 -10.06 8.79
N PRO A 141 8.14 -11.36 8.47
CA PRO A 141 7.26 -11.84 7.43
C PRO A 141 5.79 -11.70 7.85
N HIS A 142 4.95 -11.23 6.94
CA HIS A 142 3.51 -11.07 7.14
C HIS A 142 2.75 -11.33 5.84
N PRO A 143 1.48 -11.76 5.88
CA PRO A 143 0.70 -12.05 4.68
C PRO A 143 -0.12 -10.86 4.15
N ILE A 144 -0.12 -9.70 4.81
CA ILE A 144 -0.86 -8.51 4.34
C ILE A 144 -0.11 -7.91 3.15
N GLN A 145 -0.45 -8.34 1.94
CA GLN A 145 0.18 -7.86 0.72
C GLN A 145 -0.16 -6.39 0.44
N GLY A 146 0.82 -5.62 0.00
CA GLY A 146 0.67 -4.22 -0.42
C GLY A 146 1.16 -3.19 0.59
N ILE A 147 1.28 -3.56 1.86
CA ILE A 147 1.83 -2.72 2.94
C ILE A 147 2.98 -3.44 3.65
N GLY A 148 3.71 -2.74 4.51
CA GLY A 148 4.74 -3.35 5.35
C GLY A 148 5.96 -3.86 4.58
N ALA A 149 6.72 -2.98 3.93
CA ALA A 149 7.91 -3.35 3.14
C ALA A 149 9.08 -3.91 3.97
N GLY A 150 9.00 -3.87 5.31
CA GLY A 150 10.06 -4.30 6.22
C GLY A 150 11.19 -3.26 6.41
N PHE A 151 10.94 -2.04 6.00
CA PHE A 151 11.80 -0.87 6.21
C PHE A 151 10.96 0.41 6.08
N ILE A 152 11.48 1.54 6.56
CA ILE A 152 10.86 2.86 6.37
C ILE A 152 11.29 3.38 4.99
N PRO A 153 10.35 3.55 4.02
CA PRO A 153 10.68 4.06 2.70
C PRO A 153 11.16 5.52 2.75
N LYS A 154 12.04 5.94 1.84
CA LYS A 154 12.46 7.35 1.73
C LYS A 154 11.31 8.30 1.37
N ASN A 155 10.29 7.79 0.68
CA ASN A 155 9.08 8.56 0.35
C ASN A 155 8.13 8.76 1.54
N LEU A 156 8.38 8.09 2.69
CA LEU A 156 7.56 8.26 3.88
C LEU A 156 8.11 9.40 4.74
N ASP A 157 7.38 10.48 4.82
CA ASP A 157 7.62 11.55 5.79
C ASP A 157 6.93 11.22 7.12
N THR A 158 7.69 10.63 8.04
CA THR A 158 7.18 10.25 9.37
C THR A 158 6.80 11.46 10.24
N GLY A 159 7.33 12.65 9.94
CA GLY A 159 6.99 13.89 10.63
C GLY A 159 5.54 14.37 10.39
N LEU A 160 4.88 13.85 9.35
CA LEU A 160 3.48 14.14 9.04
C LEU A 160 2.51 13.21 9.76
N LEU A 161 3.00 12.12 10.38
CA LEU A 161 2.16 11.12 11.04
C LEU A 161 1.84 11.51 12.47
N ASP A 162 0.59 11.31 12.88
CA ASP A 162 0.15 11.41 14.29
C ASP A 162 0.29 10.06 15.02
N GLY A 163 0.65 9.00 14.31
CA GLY A 163 0.94 7.69 14.86
C GLY A 163 0.86 6.58 13.81
N ALA A 164 1.16 5.36 14.27
CA ALA A 164 0.99 4.15 13.47
C ALA A 164 0.08 3.16 14.22
N ILE A 165 -0.77 2.48 13.45
CA ILE A 165 -1.71 1.47 13.94
C ILE A 165 -1.24 0.13 13.42
N GLN A 166 -1.01 -0.81 14.34
CA GLN A 166 -0.61 -2.17 13.99
C GLN A 166 -1.85 -3.02 13.76
N ASP A 167 -1.93 -3.65 12.59
CA ASP A 167 -3.03 -4.53 12.23
C ASP A 167 -2.60 -5.99 12.18
N GLU A 168 -3.42 -6.86 12.74
CA GLU A 168 -3.21 -8.30 12.72
C GLU A 168 -3.84 -8.91 11.47
N ASN A 169 -3.14 -9.87 10.85
CA ASN A 169 -3.62 -10.52 9.63
C ASN A 169 -5.04 -11.10 9.73
N PRO A 170 -5.46 -11.76 10.83
CA PRO A 170 -6.82 -12.24 10.97
C PRO A 170 -7.86 -11.12 10.88
N ALA A 171 -7.58 -9.95 11.48
CA ALA A 171 -8.47 -8.80 11.42
C ALA A 171 -8.55 -8.24 10.00
N ALA A 172 -7.41 -8.07 9.31
CA ALA A 172 -7.38 -7.64 7.91
C ALA A 172 -8.25 -8.51 7.00
N MET A 173 -8.11 -9.83 7.11
CA MET A 173 -8.90 -10.79 6.32
C MET A 173 -10.40 -10.72 6.67
N ASP A 174 -10.73 -10.63 7.96
CA ASP A 174 -12.12 -10.57 8.42
C ASP A 174 -12.81 -9.29 7.95
N TYR A 175 -12.17 -8.13 8.09
CA TYR A 175 -12.76 -6.87 7.62
C TYR A 175 -12.89 -6.81 6.10
N ALA A 176 -11.98 -7.41 5.33
CA ALA A 176 -12.14 -7.54 3.88
C ALA A 176 -13.38 -8.40 3.53
N ARG A 177 -13.60 -9.51 4.23
CA ARG A 177 -14.82 -10.33 4.07
C ARG A 177 -16.10 -9.61 4.50
N GLN A 178 -16.04 -8.86 5.59
CA GLN A 178 -17.18 -8.06 6.05
C GLN A 178 -17.54 -6.96 5.05
N ALA A 179 -16.56 -6.29 4.44
CA ALA A 179 -16.80 -5.33 3.37
C ALA A 179 -17.55 -5.96 2.20
N ALA A 180 -17.16 -7.19 1.80
CA ALA A 180 -17.84 -7.91 0.74
C ALA A 180 -19.28 -8.32 1.14
N THR A 181 -19.46 -8.89 2.33
CA THR A 181 -20.76 -9.50 2.73
C THR A 181 -21.77 -8.49 3.25
N LYS A 182 -21.33 -7.35 3.80
CA LYS A 182 -22.22 -6.34 4.37
C LYS A 182 -22.41 -5.14 3.46
N GLU A 183 -21.38 -4.76 2.69
CA GLU A 183 -21.37 -3.55 1.88
C GLU A 183 -21.32 -3.84 0.37
N GLY A 184 -21.15 -5.11 -0.03
CA GLY A 184 -20.99 -5.50 -1.44
C GLY A 184 -19.65 -5.07 -2.05
N LEU A 185 -18.67 -4.73 -1.24
CA LEU A 185 -17.36 -4.23 -1.67
C LEU A 185 -16.32 -5.34 -1.53
N LEU A 186 -16.01 -6.05 -2.62
CA LEU A 186 -14.95 -7.04 -2.64
C LEU A 186 -13.59 -6.32 -2.76
N VAL A 187 -12.97 -6.05 -1.62
CA VAL A 187 -11.70 -5.32 -1.50
C VAL A 187 -10.52 -6.24 -1.23
N GLY A 188 -9.30 -5.76 -1.49
CA GLY A 188 -8.08 -6.50 -1.17
C GLY A 188 -7.75 -6.53 0.32
N ILE A 189 -6.77 -7.37 0.69
CA ILE A 189 -6.39 -7.61 2.10
C ILE A 189 -5.90 -6.33 2.79
N SER A 190 -5.13 -5.49 2.11
CA SER A 190 -4.65 -4.22 2.67
C SER A 190 -5.77 -3.20 2.90
N SER A 191 -6.84 -3.25 2.12
CA SER A 191 -8.05 -2.47 2.38
C SER A 191 -8.76 -2.97 3.64
N GLY A 192 -8.83 -4.30 3.83
CA GLY A 192 -9.33 -4.90 5.06
C GLY A 192 -8.51 -4.48 6.29
N ALA A 193 -7.18 -4.44 6.17
CA ALA A 193 -6.29 -3.93 7.22
C ALA A 193 -6.60 -2.46 7.56
N THR A 194 -6.84 -1.63 6.55
CA THR A 194 -7.24 -0.24 6.78
C THR A 194 -8.58 -0.13 7.50
N LEU A 195 -9.58 -0.93 7.12
CA LEU A 195 -10.88 -0.97 7.78
C LEU A 195 -10.77 -1.44 9.23
N ALA A 196 -9.96 -2.47 9.50
CA ALA A 196 -9.70 -2.96 10.85
C ALA A 196 -9.02 -1.87 11.71
N ALA A 197 -8.01 -1.18 11.16
CA ALA A 197 -7.33 -0.08 11.84
C ALA A 197 -8.27 1.10 12.12
N ILE A 198 -9.18 1.42 11.22
CA ILE A 198 -10.23 2.42 11.45
C ILE A 198 -11.11 2.00 12.63
N ALA A 199 -11.63 0.77 12.62
CA ALA A 199 -12.47 0.26 13.69
C ALA A 199 -11.75 0.27 15.06
N GLN A 200 -10.46 -0.05 15.07
CA GLN A 200 -9.63 0.03 16.27
C GLN A 200 -9.49 1.48 16.78
N LYS A 201 -9.37 2.45 15.86
CA LYS A 201 -9.10 3.86 16.22
C LYS A 201 -10.35 4.66 16.54
N LEU A 202 -11.50 4.31 15.98
CA LEU A 202 -12.76 5.05 16.15
C LEU A 202 -13.12 5.38 17.62
N PRO A 203 -12.94 4.47 18.62
CA PRO A 203 -13.26 4.77 20.01
C PRO A 203 -12.45 5.91 20.64
N GLU A 204 -11.29 6.23 20.05
CA GLU A 204 -10.40 7.32 20.50
C GLU A 204 -10.68 8.66 19.81
N LEU A 205 -11.50 8.65 18.77
CA LEU A 205 -11.86 9.83 17.99
C LEU A 205 -13.20 10.41 18.50
N PRO A 206 -13.50 11.69 18.21
CA PRO A 206 -14.81 12.27 18.49
C PRO A 206 -15.95 11.44 17.87
N ALA A 207 -17.10 11.36 18.56
CA ALA A 207 -18.24 10.54 18.12
C ALA A 207 -18.74 10.85 16.69
N ASN A 208 -18.55 12.07 16.22
CA ASN A 208 -18.94 12.51 14.88
C ASN A 208 -17.73 12.69 13.94
N ALA A 209 -16.57 12.10 14.26
CA ALA A 209 -15.37 12.25 13.46
C ALA A 209 -15.59 11.74 12.03
N ARG A 210 -15.18 12.54 11.06
CA ARG A 210 -15.08 12.14 9.65
C ARG A 210 -13.72 11.49 9.41
N VAL A 211 -13.72 10.19 9.18
CA VAL A 211 -12.50 9.40 8.98
C VAL A 211 -12.46 8.89 7.55
N LEU A 212 -11.37 9.18 6.83
CA LEU A 212 -11.13 8.69 5.49
C LEU A 212 -10.18 7.49 5.53
N GLY A 213 -10.61 6.38 4.95
CA GLY A 213 -9.80 5.23 4.58
C GLY A 213 -9.82 5.00 3.08
N PHE A 214 -8.95 4.12 2.59
CA PHE A 214 -8.82 3.86 1.16
C PHE A 214 -9.00 2.39 0.83
N ASN A 215 -9.76 2.12 -0.21
CA ASN A 215 -9.83 0.83 -0.88
C ASN A 215 -8.83 0.85 -2.05
N TYR A 216 -7.72 0.15 -1.91
CA TYR A 216 -6.58 0.24 -2.84
C TYR A 216 -6.77 -0.59 -4.10
N ASP A 217 -7.37 -1.77 -3.95
CA ASP A 217 -7.62 -2.69 -5.04
C ASP A 217 -8.76 -3.67 -4.72
N THR A 218 -9.11 -4.49 -5.70
CA THR A 218 -10.20 -5.44 -5.61
C THR A 218 -9.73 -6.82 -5.14
N GLY A 219 -10.61 -7.56 -4.47
CA GLY A 219 -10.32 -8.85 -3.86
C GLY A 219 -10.04 -9.98 -4.85
N GLU A 220 -10.44 -9.84 -6.11
CA GLU A 220 -10.16 -10.85 -7.15
C GLU A 220 -8.67 -11.09 -7.36
N ARG A 221 -7.81 -10.18 -6.93
CA ARG A 221 -6.35 -10.31 -6.98
C ARG A 221 -5.79 -11.25 -5.92
N TYR A 222 -6.62 -11.77 -5.02
CA TYR A 222 -6.22 -12.50 -3.81
C TYR A 222 -6.96 -13.81 -3.60
N LEU A 223 -7.72 -14.30 -4.59
CA LEU A 223 -8.57 -15.49 -4.46
C LEU A 223 -7.79 -16.77 -4.12
N SER A 224 -6.50 -16.82 -4.50
CA SER A 224 -5.58 -17.93 -4.17
C SER A 224 -4.88 -17.79 -2.81
N ILE A 225 -5.15 -16.73 -2.07
CA ILE A 225 -4.49 -16.50 -0.77
C ILE A 225 -5.25 -17.27 0.32
N ASP A 226 -4.52 -18.14 1.02
CA ASP A 226 -5.07 -18.94 2.12
C ASP A 226 -5.71 -18.04 3.20
N GLY A 227 -6.94 -18.39 3.57
CA GLY A 227 -7.71 -17.67 4.58
C GLY A 227 -8.36 -16.35 4.12
N PHE A 228 -8.18 -15.94 2.86
CA PHE A 228 -8.86 -14.75 2.34
C PHE A 228 -10.35 -15.03 2.09
N LEU A 229 -10.68 -16.15 1.44
CA LEU A 229 -12.06 -16.59 1.28
C LEU A 229 -12.49 -17.46 2.46
N PRO A 230 -13.80 -17.52 2.78
CA PRO A 230 -14.32 -18.51 3.73
C PRO A 230 -14.05 -19.92 3.21
N ALA A 231 -13.81 -20.85 4.13
CA ALA A 231 -13.63 -22.26 3.84
C ALA A 231 -14.94 -22.91 3.39
#